data_c29c7b9f9f8f770d3aa71339ec6ff0db
#
_entry.id   c29c7b9f9f8f770d3aa71339ec6ff0db
#
_cell.length_a   1.000
_cell.length_b   1.000
_cell.length_c   1.000
_cell.angle_alpha   90.00
_cell.angle_beta   90.00
_cell.angle_gamma   90.00
#
_symmetry.space_group_name_H-M   'P 1'
#
loop_
_entity.id
_entity.type
_entity.pdbx_description
1 polymer ?
#
loop_
_entity_poly.entity_id
_entity_poly.type
_entity_poly.pdbx_seq_one_letter_code
_entity_poly.pdbx_strand_id
1 'polypeptide(L)'
;MAHKQRLSRYMIFIVTIACLGGLLFGYHTAIISGALIFLSPIFNLSIAEQGVLVSSILLGALVGAFMGGYLADRLGRKWTIMLTAVLFILGSWITAESHSYFILLFGRVVSGIAVGVISVTAPLYLAEIAPPNHRGGIVSAYQLAITLGILGAYFINYVYAKKADWQEMFIIGSLPAAIQLLALFFIPESPGWLFKNGKSHLAIIVLERLRLDRDWKGHIDEMKHSASSRNKRGAWRLLFSSKLRTILFVGLFISAFQQITGINTIIYYAPRIFQGAG
;
A
#
# COMPACT_ATOMS: atom_id res chain seq x y z
N MET A 1 -14.22 18.09 -28.86
CA MET A 1 -14.69 18.16 -27.47
C MET A 1 -14.53 16.77 -26.86
N ALA A 2 -13.58 16.57 -25.94
CA ALA A 2 -13.36 15.29 -25.29
C ALA A 2 -14.56 14.97 -24.40
N HIS A 3 -15.33 13.97 -24.74
CA HIS A 3 -16.40 13.46 -23.91
C HIS A 3 -15.79 13.04 -22.58
N LYS A 4 -16.12 13.76 -21.50
CA LYS A 4 -15.71 13.46 -20.13
C LYS A 4 -16.36 12.13 -19.73
N GLN A 5 -15.71 11.02 -20.00
CA GLN A 5 -16.22 9.70 -19.67
C GLN A 5 -16.36 9.58 -18.16
N ARG A 6 -17.56 9.28 -17.70
CA ARG A 6 -17.83 9.02 -16.28
C ARG A 6 -17.35 7.58 -15.95
N LEU A 7 -16.56 7.46 -14.90
CA LEU A 7 -16.19 6.15 -14.35
C LEU A 7 -17.45 5.35 -13.98
N SER A 8 -17.48 4.08 -14.33
CA SER A 8 -18.60 3.21 -13.93
C SER A 8 -18.63 3.04 -12.41
N ARG A 9 -19.82 2.81 -11.83
CA ARG A 9 -19.95 2.53 -10.39
C ARG A 9 -19.10 1.34 -9.95
N TYR A 10 -18.97 0.34 -10.81
CA TYR A 10 -18.15 -0.83 -10.56
C TYR A 10 -16.65 -0.48 -10.52
N MET A 11 -16.18 0.39 -11.40
CA MET A 11 -14.80 0.90 -11.37
C MET A 11 -14.51 1.67 -10.07
N ILE A 12 -15.42 2.55 -9.66
CA ILE A 12 -15.28 3.30 -8.39
C ILE A 12 -15.19 2.33 -7.21
N PHE A 13 -16.04 1.30 -7.18
CA PHE A 13 -15.99 0.26 -6.16
C PHE A 13 -14.63 -0.45 -6.10
N ILE A 14 -14.09 -0.89 -7.24
CA ILE A 14 -12.78 -1.53 -7.32
C ILE A 14 -11.67 -0.59 -6.82
N VAL A 15 -11.68 0.67 -7.29
CA VAL A 15 -10.70 1.69 -6.87
C VAL A 15 -10.77 1.91 -5.36
N THR A 16 -11.96 2.01 -4.78
CA THR A 16 -12.14 2.18 -3.34
C THR A 16 -11.53 1.01 -2.56
N ILE A 17 -11.80 -0.24 -2.98
CA ILE A 17 -11.23 -1.44 -2.33
C ILE A 17 -9.70 -1.45 -2.42
N ALA A 18 -9.14 -1.14 -3.58
CA ALA A 18 -7.68 -1.08 -3.74
C ALA A 18 -7.07 0.05 -2.91
N CYS A 19 -7.74 1.21 -2.80
CA CYS A 19 -7.32 2.34 -1.99
C CYS A 19 -7.38 2.06 -0.47
N LEU A 20 -8.19 1.10 0.00
CA LEU A 20 -8.11 0.66 1.40
C LEU A 20 -6.71 0.18 1.78
N GLY A 21 -5.96 -0.40 0.84
CA GLY A 21 -4.55 -0.74 1.06
C GLY A 21 -3.67 0.48 1.35
N GLY A 22 -3.95 1.61 0.70
CA GLY A 22 -3.30 2.89 1.02
C GLY A 22 -3.68 3.41 2.41
N LEU A 23 -4.96 3.33 2.76
CA LEU A 23 -5.45 3.70 4.09
C LEU A 23 -4.76 2.86 5.19
N LEU A 24 -4.66 1.56 4.99
CA LEU A 24 -3.95 0.65 5.90
C LEU A 24 -2.47 1.00 6.01
N PHE A 25 -1.80 1.28 4.88
CA PHE A 25 -0.42 1.76 4.87
C PHE A 25 -0.26 2.99 5.78
N GLY A 26 -1.08 4.04 5.56
CA GLY A 26 -1.04 5.27 6.34
C GLY A 26 -1.32 5.03 7.83
N TYR A 27 -2.34 4.23 8.14
CA TYR A 27 -2.74 3.91 9.51
C TYR A 27 -1.61 3.20 10.27
N HIS A 28 -1.09 2.08 9.75
CA HIS A 28 -0.04 1.31 10.40
C HIS A 28 1.28 2.07 10.55
N THR A 29 1.53 3.01 9.66
CA THR A 29 2.69 3.89 9.75
C THR A 29 2.54 4.89 10.90
N ALA A 30 1.38 5.53 11.03
CA ALA A 30 1.19 6.64 11.96
C ALA A 30 0.74 6.21 13.37
N ILE A 31 0.07 5.07 13.55
CA ILE A 31 -0.53 4.66 14.83
C ILE A 31 0.49 4.57 15.98
N ILE A 32 1.75 4.22 15.66
CA ILE A 32 2.83 4.13 16.64
C ILE A 32 3.10 5.45 17.35
N SER A 33 2.80 6.58 16.71
CA SER A 33 3.11 7.91 17.24
C SER A 33 2.41 8.20 18.56
N GLY A 34 1.14 7.79 18.70
CA GLY A 34 0.40 7.91 19.96
C GLY A 34 0.64 6.72 20.91
N ALA A 35 0.68 5.50 20.37
CA ALA A 35 0.92 4.30 21.18
C ALA A 35 2.27 4.35 21.92
N LEU A 36 3.30 4.97 21.34
CA LEU A 36 4.64 5.08 21.92
C LEU A 36 4.66 5.80 23.26
N ILE A 37 3.72 6.72 23.51
CA ILE A 37 3.60 7.44 24.78
C ILE A 37 3.33 6.46 25.93
N PHE A 38 2.50 5.44 25.66
CA PHE A 38 2.12 4.41 26.65
C PHE A 38 3.10 3.24 26.67
N LEU A 39 3.59 2.81 25.50
CA LEU A 39 4.54 1.71 25.40
C LEU A 39 5.87 1.99 26.07
N SER A 40 6.35 3.25 26.03
CA SER A 40 7.64 3.63 26.61
C SER A 40 7.74 3.36 28.09
N PRO A 41 6.78 3.75 28.96
CA PRO A 41 6.83 3.43 30.39
C PRO A 41 6.48 1.97 30.70
N ILE A 42 5.57 1.33 29.94
CA ILE A 42 5.15 -0.06 30.17
C ILE A 42 6.32 -1.04 29.99
N PHE A 43 7.09 -0.85 28.93
CA PHE A 43 8.23 -1.70 28.60
C PHE A 43 9.58 -1.12 29.04
N ASN A 44 9.59 0.01 29.78
CA ASN A 44 10.79 0.73 30.23
C ASN A 44 11.80 0.99 29.08
N LEU A 45 11.29 1.49 27.93
CA LEU A 45 12.08 1.64 26.72
C LEU A 45 13.06 2.81 26.82
N SER A 46 14.33 2.55 26.59
CA SER A 46 15.34 3.57 26.34
C SER A 46 15.02 4.35 25.04
N ILE A 47 15.60 5.53 24.87
CA ILE A 47 15.43 6.35 23.65
C ILE A 47 15.83 5.57 22.40
N ALA A 48 16.89 4.76 22.48
CA ALA A 48 17.33 3.92 21.37
C ALA A 48 16.29 2.84 21.01
N GLU A 49 15.74 2.14 22.00
CA GLU A 49 14.70 1.11 21.78
C GLU A 49 13.42 1.70 21.21
N GLN A 50 13.02 2.90 21.63
CA GLN A 50 11.90 3.63 21.03
C GLN A 50 12.16 3.91 19.55
N GLY A 51 13.36 4.36 19.20
CA GLY A 51 13.77 4.58 17.82
C GLY A 51 13.73 3.30 16.98
N VAL A 52 14.20 2.17 17.52
CA VAL A 52 14.14 0.86 16.88
C VAL A 52 12.68 0.42 16.69
N LEU A 53 11.84 0.58 17.70
CA LEU A 53 10.42 0.23 17.63
C LEU A 53 9.69 1.03 16.54
N VAL A 54 9.91 2.32 16.46
CA VAL A 54 9.31 3.19 15.44
C VAL A 54 9.80 2.82 14.04
N SER A 55 11.10 2.56 13.89
CA SER A 55 11.69 2.24 12.59
C SER A 55 11.50 0.78 12.15
N SER A 56 11.08 -0.12 13.04
CA SER A 56 10.90 -1.55 12.74
C SER A 56 9.95 -1.81 11.58
N ILE A 57 8.91 -0.99 11.42
CA ILE A 57 7.98 -1.08 10.30
C ILE A 57 8.68 -0.81 8.95
N LEU A 58 9.67 0.09 8.93
CA LEU A 58 10.44 0.41 7.72
C LEU A 58 11.34 -0.76 7.30
N LEU A 59 11.92 -1.49 8.28
CA LEU A 59 12.69 -2.71 8.00
C LEU A 59 11.79 -3.76 7.35
N GLY A 60 10.60 -3.98 7.90
CA GLY A 60 9.60 -4.85 7.28
C GLY A 60 9.19 -4.37 5.89
N ALA A 61 8.96 -3.06 5.72
CA ALA A 61 8.56 -2.48 4.45
C ALA A 61 9.64 -2.61 3.36
N LEU A 62 10.91 -2.52 3.74
CA LEU A 62 12.02 -2.77 2.82
C LEU A 62 11.96 -4.19 2.25
N VAL A 63 11.82 -5.19 3.12
CA VAL A 63 11.68 -6.60 2.71
C VAL A 63 10.41 -6.79 1.86
N GLY A 64 9.28 -6.22 2.31
CA GLY A 64 8.00 -6.30 1.63
C GLY A 64 8.03 -5.66 0.24
N ALA A 65 8.70 -4.53 0.06
CA ALA A 65 8.82 -3.86 -1.24
C ALA A 65 9.60 -4.71 -2.27
N PHE A 66 10.68 -5.35 -1.85
CA PHE A 66 11.41 -6.29 -2.72
C PHE A 66 10.56 -7.50 -3.10
N MET A 67 9.78 -8.04 -2.16
CA MET A 67 8.90 -9.18 -2.41
C MET A 67 7.66 -8.80 -3.21
N GLY A 68 7.15 -7.58 -3.07
CA GLY A 68 5.87 -7.14 -3.62
C GLY A 68 5.77 -7.30 -5.14
N GLY A 69 6.80 -6.89 -5.87
CA GLY A 69 6.85 -7.06 -7.32
C GLY A 69 6.85 -8.53 -7.76
N TYR A 70 7.63 -9.36 -7.09
CA TYR A 70 7.71 -10.79 -7.37
C TYR A 70 6.37 -11.51 -7.06
N LEU A 71 5.78 -11.24 -5.91
CA LEU A 71 4.50 -11.82 -5.51
C LEU A 71 3.38 -11.37 -6.45
N ALA A 72 3.30 -10.08 -6.79
CA ALA A 72 2.32 -9.55 -7.71
C ALA A 72 2.43 -10.18 -9.11
N ASP A 73 3.64 -10.48 -9.58
CA ASP A 73 3.85 -11.13 -10.86
C ASP A 73 3.51 -12.63 -10.83
N ARG A 74 3.77 -13.30 -9.71
CA ARG A 74 3.57 -14.76 -9.58
C ARG A 74 2.14 -15.13 -9.19
N LEU A 75 1.60 -14.51 -8.15
CA LEU A 75 0.27 -14.83 -7.60
C LEU A 75 -0.85 -14.06 -8.30
N GLY A 76 -0.54 -12.88 -8.84
CA GLY A 76 -1.52 -11.91 -9.30
C GLY A 76 -1.69 -10.75 -8.33
N ARG A 77 -2.24 -9.65 -8.82
CA ARG A 77 -2.37 -8.41 -8.04
C ARG A 77 -3.40 -8.57 -6.93
N LYS A 78 -4.55 -9.13 -7.25
CA LYS A 78 -5.65 -9.39 -6.31
C LYS A 78 -5.19 -10.26 -5.13
N TRP A 79 -4.60 -11.42 -5.43
CA TRP A 79 -4.17 -12.36 -4.40
C TRP A 79 -3.04 -11.81 -3.53
N THR A 80 -2.15 -11.01 -4.13
CA THR A 80 -1.09 -10.34 -3.37
C THR A 80 -1.68 -9.30 -2.41
N ILE A 81 -2.68 -8.51 -2.84
CA ILE A 81 -3.38 -7.57 -1.95
C ILE A 81 -4.15 -8.33 -0.84
N MET A 82 -4.76 -9.47 -1.14
CA MET A 82 -5.38 -10.32 -0.11
C MET A 82 -4.37 -10.80 0.94
N LEU A 83 -3.20 -11.24 0.50
CA LEU A 83 -2.12 -11.62 1.41
C LEU A 83 -1.70 -10.45 2.31
N THR A 84 -1.60 -9.23 1.77
CA THR A 84 -1.27 -8.06 2.61
C THR A 84 -2.34 -7.75 3.64
N ALA A 85 -3.62 -7.91 3.29
CA ALA A 85 -4.71 -7.71 4.25
C ALA A 85 -4.63 -8.71 5.41
N VAL A 86 -4.30 -9.98 5.13
CA VAL A 86 -4.05 -10.98 6.17
C VAL A 86 -2.85 -10.60 7.04
N LEU A 87 -1.74 -10.15 6.43
CA LEU A 87 -0.55 -9.73 7.17
C LEU A 87 -0.81 -8.50 8.05
N PHE A 88 -1.65 -7.56 7.60
CA PHE A 88 -2.07 -6.42 8.43
C PHE A 88 -2.87 -6.87 9.64
N ILE A 89 -3.83 -7.79 9.47
CA ILE A 89 -4.59 -8.36 10.57
C ILE A 89 -3.66 -9.05 11.57
N LEU A 90 -2.81 -9.96 11.08
CA LEU A 90 -1.88 -10.70 11.94
C LEU A 90 -0.90 -9.76 12.67
N GLY A 91 -0.31 -8.81 11.96
CA GLY A 91 0.62 -7.83 12.53
C GLY A 91 -0.04 -6.95 13.60
N SER A 92 -1.30 -6.52 13.40
CA SER A 92 -2.09 -5.80 14.39
C SER A 92 -2.30 -6.62 15.67
N TRP A 93 -2.76 -7.86 15.52
CA TRP A 93 -3.04 -8.74 16.65
C TRP A 93 -1.76 -9.12 17.41
N ILE A 94 -0.69 -9.50 16.72
CA ILE A 94 0.61 -9.81 17.36
C ILE A 94 1.12 -8.59 18.15
N THR A 95 0.95 -7.39 17.58
CA THR A 95 1.38 -6.16 18.27
C THR A 95 0.52 -5.89 19.49
N ALA A 96 -0.80 -6.02 19.38
CA ALA A 96 -1.74 -5.74 20.47
C ALA A 96 -1.61 -6.72 21.64
N GLU A 97 -1.41 -8.01 21.35
CA GLU A 97 -1.25 -9.07 22.36
C GLU A 97 0.21 -9.21 22.84
N SER A 98 1.07 -8.25 22.53
CA SER A 98 2.47 -8.36 22.91
C SER A 98 2.70 -8.15 24.41
N HIS A 99 3.34 -9.13 25.05
CA HIS A 99 3.77 -9.07 26.46
C HIS A 99 5.28 -8.80 26.60
N SER A 100 5.98 -8.64 25.49
CA SER A 100 7.41 -8.34 25.48
C SER A 100 7.78 -7.43 24.31
N TYR A 101 8.87 -6.69 24.50
CA TYR A 101 9.42 -5.80 23.46
C TYR A 101 9.71 -6.54 22.13
N PHE A 102 10.23 -7.76 22.19
CA PHE A 102 10.55 -8.54 20.98
C PHE A 102 9.30 -8.96 20.20
N ILE A 103 8.21 -9.34 20.88
CA ILE A 103 6.93 -9.68 20.23
C ILE A 103 6.34 -8.43 19.60
N LEU A 104 6.42 -7.29 20.30
CA LEU A 104 6.00 -5.99 19.79
C LEU A 104 6.74 -5.63 18.48
N LEU A 105 8.07 -5.75 18.50
CA LEU A 105 8.90 -5.54 17.29
C LEU A 105 8.51 -6.49 16.16
N PHE A 106 8.31 -7.75 16.46
CA PHE A 106 7.94 -8.76 15.46
C PHE A 106 6.60 -8.42 14.79
N GLY A 107 5.57 -8.07 15.56
CA GLY A 107 4.28 -7.64 15.03
C GLY A 107 4.41 -6.39 14.13
N ARG A 108 5.27 -5.44 14.52
CA ARG A 108 5.58 -4.24 13.71
C ARG A 108 6.29 -4.60 12.40
N VAL A 109 7.24 -5.52 12.41
CA VAL A 109 7.92 -5.99 11.20
C VAL A 109 6.94 -6.71 10.27
N VAL A 110 6.04 -7.55 10.79
CA VAL A 110 4.98 -8.22 10.01
C VAL A 110 4.07 -7.20 9.34
N SER A 111 3.58 -6.20 10.09
CA SER A 111 2.80 -5.09 9.51
C SER A 111 3.63 -4.31 8.47
N GLY A 112 4.92 -4.13 8.71
CA GLY A 112 5.85 -3.50 7.78
C GLY A 112 5.98 -4.25 6.46
N ILE A 113 6.08 -5.58 6.48
CA ILE A 113 6.09 -6.40 5.26
C ILE A 113 4.81 -6.15 4.45
N ALA A 114 3.66 -6.11 5.12
CA ALA A 114 2.40 -5.79 4.45
C ALA A 114 2.43 -4.38 3.82
N VAL A 115 2.93 -3.37 4.55
CA VAL A 115 3.15 -2.00 4.04
C VAL A 115 4.01 -2.00 2.78
N GLY A 116 5.14 -2.72 2.80
CA GLY A 116 6.03 -2.78 1.65
C GLY A 116 5.40 -3.45 0.43
N VAL A 117 4.73 -4.59 0.62
CA VAL A 117 4.06 -5.31 -0.48
C VAL A 117 2.93 -4.47 -1.07
N ILE A 118 2.07 -3.86 -0.23
CA ILE A 118 0.91 -3.10 -0.70
C ILE A 118 1.32 -1.81 -1.42
N SER A 119 2.43 -1.17 -1.00
CA SER A 119 2.94 0.06 -1.62
C SER A 119 3.33 -0.13 -3.10
N VAL A 120 3.72 -1.34 -3.48
CA VAL A 120 4.04 -1.72 -4.86
C VAL A 120 2.81 -2.25 -5.58
N THR A 121 2.05 -3.15 -4.94
CA THR A 121 1.01 -3.93 -5.61
C THR A 121 -0.26 -3.14 -5.87
N ALA A 122 -0.71 -2.30 -4.92
CA ALA A 122 -1.97 -1.56 -5.08
C ALA A 122 -1.88 -0.47 -6.17
N PRO A 123 -0.84 0.39 -6.23
CA PRO A 123 -0.69 1.32 -7.35
C PRO A 123 -0.56 0.63 -8.70
N LEU A 124 0.14 -0.52 -8.75
CA LEU A 124 0.28 -1.32 -9.96
C LEU A 124 -1.09 -1.85 -10.43
N TYR A 125 -1.89 -2.43 -9.51
CA TYR A 125 -3.24 -2.89 -9.80
C TYR A 125 -4.13 -1.75 -10.30
N LEU A 126 -4.12 -0.60 -9.60
CA LEU A 126 -4.88 0.60 -9.99
C LEU A 126 -4.46 1.11 -11.37
N ALA A 127 -3.17 1.13 -11.69
CA ALA A 127 -2.67 1.57 -13.00
C ALA A 127 -3.08 0.62 -14.13
N GLU A 128 -3.18 -0.70 -13.85
CA GLU A 128 -3.56 -1.72 -14.84
C GLU A 128 -5.07 -1.76 -15.12
N ILE A 129 -5.92 -1.40 -14.15
CA ILE A 129 -7.38 -1.35 -14.33
C ILE A 129 -7.87 0.01 -14.81
N ALA A 130 -7.09 1.07 -14.62
CA ALA A 130 -7.50 2.44 -14.89
C ALA A 130 -7.53 2.75 -16.39
N PRO A 131 -8.60 3.43 -16.89
CA PRO A 131 -8.59 3.99 -18.22
C PRO A 131 -7.44 5.00 -18.38
N PRO A 132 -6.82 5.11 -19.57
CA PRO A 132 -5.67 6.00 -19.78
C PRO A 132 -5.93 7.44 -19.33
N ASN A 133 -7.10 7.97 -19.64
CA ASN A 133 -7.50 9.35 -19.32
C ASN A 133 -7.71 9.61 -17.81
N HIS A 134 -7.89 8.58 -16.99
CA HIS A 134 -8.14 8.67 -15.55
C HIS A 134 -7.03 8.04 -14.71
N ARG A 135 -6.01 7.43 -15.32
CA ARG A 135 -4.97 6.67 -14.64
C ARG A 135 -4.23 7.48 -13.57
N GLY A 136 -3.82 8.70 -13.90
CA GLY A 136 -3.15 9.59 -12.94
C GLY A 136 -4.03 9.89 -11.71
N GLY A 137 -5.29 10.27 -11.92
CA GLY A 137 -6.23 10.55 -10.83
C GLY A 137 -6.52 9.33 -9.95
N ILE A 138 -6.68 8.15 -10.56
CA ILE A 138 -6.94 6.90 -9.83
C ILE A 138 -5.72 6.50 -8.99
N VAL A 139 -4.51 6.61 -9.54
CA VAL A 139 -3.27 6.34 -8.77
C VAL A 139 -3.07 7.38 -7.67
N SER A 140 -3.40 8.66 -7.92
CA SER A 140 -3.35 9.70 -6.89
C SER A 140 -4.36 9.47 -5.76
N ALA A 141 -5.50 8.83 -6.02
CA ALA A 141 -6.47 8.46 -4.99
C ALA A 141 -5.86 7.49 -3.95
N TYR A 142 -4.93 6.64 -4.36
CA TYR A 142 -4.18 5.79 -3.43
C TYR A 142 -3.32 6.62 -2.46
N GLN A 143 -2.65 7.67 -2.94
CA GLN A 143 -1.87 8.57 -2.09
C GLN A 143 -2.78 9.35 -1.13
N LEU A 144 -3.95 9.80 -1.60
CA LEU A 144 -4.95 10.42 -0.73
C LEU A 144 -5.41 9.46 0.38
N ALA A 145 -5.63 8.20 0.03
CA ALA A 145 -6.02 7.18 1.00
C ALA A 145 -4.94 6.95 2.08
N ILE A 146 -3.64 7.00 1.73
CA ILE A 146 -2.54 6.97 2.71
C ILE A 146 -2.67 8.14 3.68
N THR A 147 -2.89 9.34 3.19
CA THR A 147 -3.04 10.54 4.03
C THR A 147 -4.25 10.44 4.95
N LEU A 148 -5.37 9.94 4.44
CA LEU A 148 -6.57 9.67 5.25
C LEU A 148 -6.32 8.60 6.32
N GLY A 149 -5.51 7.58 6.01
CA GLY A 149 -5.08 6.57 6.97
C GLY A 149 -4.23 7.14 8.11
N ILE A 150 -3.30 8.05 7.78
CA ILE A 150 -2.50 8.78 8.79
C ILE A 150 -3.41 9.62 9.69
N LEU A 151 -4.34 10.37 9.10
CA LEU A 151 -5.30 11.18 9.84
C LEU A 151 -6.19 10.30 10.75
N GLY A 152 -6.67 9.16 10.21
CA GLY A 152 -7.44 8.18 10.98
C GLY A 152 -6.65 7.62 12.17
N ALA A 153 -5.37 7.32 12.00
CA ALA A 153 -4.50 6.88 13.09
C ALA A 153 -4.36 7.94 14.18
N TYR A 154 -4.18 9.21 13.83
CA TYR A 154 -4.12 10.29 14.81
C TYR A 154 -5.44 10.48 15.55
N PHE A 155 -6.56 10.35 14.84
CA PHE A 155 -7.89 10.40 15.47
C PHE A 155 -8.08 9.26 16.48
N ILE A 156 -7.73 8.04 16.13
CA ILE A 156 -7.79 6.88 17.02
C ILE A 156 -6.84 7.07 18.22
N ASN A 157 -5.62 7.52 17.99
CA ASN A 157 -4.68 7.85 19.06
C ASN A 157 -5.29 8.86 20.04
N TYR A 158 -5.95 9.91 19.55
CA TYR A 158 -6.59 10.91 20.38
C TYR A 158 -7.75 10.34 21.21
N VAL A 159 -8.60 9.53 20.59
CA VAL A 159 -9.77 8.91 21.28
C VAL A 159 -9.31 7.97 22.38
N TYR A 160 -8.32 7.11 22.11
CA TYR A 160 -7.85 6.09 23.03
C TYR A 160 -6.77 6.59 24.01
N ALA A 161 -6.21 7.76 23.79
CA ALA A 161 -5.24 8.38 24.70
C ALA A 161 -5.78 8.53 26.13
N LYS A 162 -7.07 8.88 26.28
CA LYS A 162 -7.71 9.04 27.60
C LYS A 162 -7.84 7.73 28.38
N LYS A 163 -7.90 6.59 27.70
CA LYS A 163 -8.03 5.26 28.29
C LYS A 163 -6.68 4.57 28.49
N ALA A 164 -5.61 5.13 27.93
CA ALA A 164 -4.27 4.53 27.85
C ALA A 164 -4.27 3.13 27.20
N ASP A 165 -5.27 2.84 26.34
CA ASP A 165 -5.52 1.54 25.74
C ASP A 165 -4.80 1.46 24.37
N TRP A 166 -3.50 1.23 24.43
CA TRP A 166 -2.67 1.14 23.24
C TRP A 166 -2.95 -0.15 22.43
N GLN A 167 -3.43 -1.22 23.04
CA GLN A 167 -3.80 -2.46 22.36
C GLN A 167 -4.93 -2.22 21.37
N GLU A 168 -5.99 -1.55 21.82
CA GLU A 168 -7.12 -1.19 20.96
C GLU A 168 -6.71 -0.29 19.79
N MET A 169 -5.71 0.59 19.98
CA MET A 169 -5.19 1.40 18.89
C MET A 169 -4.66 0.52 17.73
N PHE A 170 -4.03 -0.62 18.03
CA PHE A 170 -3.54 -1.54 16.98
C PHE A 170 -4.66 -2.44 16.45
N ILE A 171 -5.53 -2.97 17.31
CA ILE A 171 -6.64 -3.88 16.92
C ILE A 171 -7.58 -3.20 15.93
N ILE A 172 -7.92 -1.92 16.12
CA ILE A 172 -8.79 -1.16 15.21
C ILE A 172 -8.22 -1.14 13.79
N GLY A 173 -6.89 -1.16 13.63
CA GLY A 173 -6.25 -1.27 12.33
C GLY A 173 -6.58 -2.56 11.57
N SER A 174 -6.99 -3.63 12.26
CA SER A 174 -7.43 -4.88 11.64
C SER A 174 -8.81 -4.77 10.98
N LEU A 175 -9.67 -3.84 11.41
CA LEU A 175 -11.03 -3.69 10.88
C LEU A 175 -11.05 -3.31 9.38
N PRO A 176 -10.38 -2.22 8.94
CA PRO A 176 -10.33 -1.92 7.51
C PRO A 176 -9.59 -3.00 6.70
N ALA A 177 -8.65 -3.73 7.31
CA ALA A 177 -7.99 -4.85 6.65
C ALA A 177 -8.96 -6.04 6.43
N ALA A 178 -9.79 -6.35 7.40
CA ALA A 178 -10.82 -7.38 7.27
C ALA A 178 -11.88 -6.98 6.22
N ILE A 179 -12.31 -5.71 6.22
CA ILE A 179 -13.22 -5.19 5.19
C ILE A 179 -12.58 -5.32 3.80
N GLN A 180 -11.32 -4.94 3.65
CA GLN A 180 -10.58 -5.07 2.40
C GLN A 180 -10.50 -6.54 1.97
N LEU A 181 -10.14 -7.45 2.87
CA LEU A 181 -10.01 -8.87 2.59
C LEU A 181 -11.34 -9.46 2.06
N LEU A 182 -12.45 -9.15 2.70
CA LEU A 182 -13.79 -9.62 2.27
C LEU A 182 -14.19 -8.97 0.93
N ALA A 183 -13.96 -7.67 0.76
CA ALA A 183 -14.32 -6.97 -0.46
C ALA A 183 -13.51 -7.42 -1.69
N LEU A 184 -12.28 -7.89 -1.49
CA LEU A 184 -11.42 -8.41 -2.54
C LEU A 184 -12.00 -9.66 -3.24
N PHE A 185 -12.87 -10.43 -2.59
CA PHE A 185 -13.54 -11.55 -3.25
C PHE A 185 -14.44 -11.09 -4.42
N PHE A 186 -14.97 -9.87 -4.36
CA PHE A 186 -15.92 -9.32 -5.35
C PHE A 186 -15.25 -8.55 -6.49
N ILE A 187 -13.94 -8.31 -6.45
CA ILE A 187 -13.21 -7.64 -7.52
C ILE A 187 -12.44 -8.62 -8.41
N PRO A 188 -12.24 -8.31 -9.69
CA PRO A 188 -11.51 -9.16 -10.62
C PRO A 188 -10.00 -9.09 -10.40
N GLU A 189 -9.29 -10.04 -10.98
CA GLU A 189 -7.83 -9.94 -11.15
C GLU A 189 -7.50 -8.92 -12.24
N SER A 190 -6.27 -8.39 -12.21
CA SER A 190 -5.80 -7.43 -13.20
C SER A 190 -5.83 -8.00 -14.63
N PRO A 191 -6.40 -7.25 -15.62
CA PRO A 191 -6.36 -7.65 -17.02
C PRO A 191 -4.93 -7.85 -17.53
N GLY A 192 -4.00 -7.00 -17.14
CA GLY A 192 -2.60 -7.09 -17.54
C GLY A 192 -1.93 -8.38 -17.07
N TRP A 193 -2.21 -8.80 -15.83
CA TRP A 193 -1.71 -10.07 -15.32
C TRP A 193 -2.37 -11.27 -15.99
N LEU A 194 -3.67 -11.22 -16.26
CA LEU A 194 -4.39 -12.28 -16.96
C LEU A 194 -3.85 -12.51 -18.37
N PHE A 195 -3.57 -11.45 -19.13
CA PHE A 195 -2.92 -11.56 -20.44
C PHE A 195 -1.52 -12.17 -20.34
N LYS A 196 -0.71 -11.70 -19.38
CA LYS A 196 0.66 -12.20 -19.17
C LYS A 196 0.70 -13.71 -18.87
N ASN A 197 -0.35 -14.24 -18.23
CA ASN A 197 -0.46 -15.66 -17.85
C ASN A 197 -1.29 -16.49 -18.83
N GLY A 198 -1.52 -16.01 -20.05
CA GLY A 198 -2.22 -16.75 -21.09
C GLY A 198 -3.74 -16.86 -20.90
N LYS A 199 -4.32 -16.19 -19.92
CA LYS A 199 -5.75 -16.19 -19.60
C LYS A 199 -6.49 -15.08 -20.35
N SER A 200 -6.24 -14.95 -21.67
CA SER A 200 -6.75 -13.85 -22.49
C SER A 200 -8.26 -13.73 -22.49
N HIS A 201 -8.98 -14.85 -22.48
CA HIS A 201 -10.44 -14.87 -22.41
C HIS A 201 -10.97 -14.17 -21.14
N LEU A 202 -10.38 -14.49 -19.97
CA LEU A 202 -10.77 -13.86 -18.70
C LEU A 202 -10.41 -12.37 -18.68
N ALA A 203 -9.27 -11.99 -19.28
CA ALA A 203 -8.87 -10.59 -19.38
C ALA A 203 -9.89 -9.78 -20.19
N ILE A 204 -10.41 -10.32 -21.29
CA ILE A 204 -11.43 -9.68 -22.13
C ILE A 204 -12.73 -9.50 -21.33
N ILE A 205 -13.20 -10.52 -20.63
CA ILE A 205 -14.41 -10.44 -19.78
C ILE A 205 -14.25 -9.34 -18.74
N VAL A 206 -13.09 -9.24 -18.10
CA VAL A 206 -12.81 -8.19 -17.10
C VAL A 206 -12.86 -6.81 -17.75
N LEU A 207 -12.23 -6.61 -18.90
CA LEU A 207 -12.24 -5.33 -19.62
C LEU A 207 -13.65 -4.92 -20.05
N GLU A 208 -14.45 -5.84 -20.57
CA GLU A 208 -15.87 -5.60 -20.90
C GLU A 208 -16.69 -5.20 -19.66
N ARG A 209 -16.46 -5.87 -18.53
CA ARG A 209 -17.16 -5.58 -17.27
C ARG A 209 -16.76 -4.22 -16.69
N LEU A 210 -15.52 -3.81 -16.88
CA LEU A 210 -15.04 -2.47 -16.50
C LEU A 210 -15.66 -1.36 -17.38
N ARG A 211 -16.22 -1.73 -18.54
CA ARG A 211 -16.75 -0.81 -19.56
C ARG A 211 -15.76 0.31 -19.90
N LEU A 212 -14.54 -0.09 -20.11
CA LEU A 212 -13.49 0.77 -20.61
C LEU A 212 -13.70 0.92 -22.11
N ASP A 213 -14.29 2.02 -22.52
CA ASP A 213 -14.45 2.52 -23.89
C ASP A 213 -14.91 1.58 -25.03
N ARG A 214 -15.53 2.19 -26.08
CA ARG A 214 -15.80 1.50 -27.34
C ARG A 214 -14.52 1.01 -28.06
N ASP A 215 -13.36 1.51 -27.63
CA ASP A 215 -12.05 1.22 -28.24
C ASP A 215 -11.17 0.25 -27.41
N TRP A 216 -11.80 -0.58 -26.57
CA TRP A 216 -11.13 -1.61 -25.78
C TRP A 216 -10.30 -2.60 -26.66
N LYS A 217 -10.65 -2.74 -27.96
CA LYS A 217 -9.92 -3.59 -28.91
C LYS A 217 -8.50 -3.08 -29.15
N GLY A 218 -8.30 -1.78 -29.34
CA GLY A 218 -6.95 -1.19 -29.45
C GLY A 218 -6.10 -1.41 -28.22
N HIS A 219 -6.71 -1.31 -27.02
CA HIS A 219 -6.05 -1.61 -25.75
C HIS A 219 -5.61 -3.07 -25.58
N ILE A 220 -6.42 -4.01 -26.07
CA ILE A 220 -6.06 -5.44 -26.08
C ILE A 220 -4.84 -5.67 -26.95
N ASP A 221 -4.80 -5.08 -28.13
CA ASP A 221 -3.67 -5.26 -29.05
C ASP A 221 -2.38 -4.67 -28.49
N GLU A 222 -2.42 -3.51 -27.84
CA GLU A 222 -1.30 -2.94 -27.08
C GLU A 222 -0.85 -3.87 -25.94
N MET A 223 -1.79 -4.41 -25.14
CA MET A 223 -1.48 -5.34 -24.05
C MET A 223 -0.91 -6.66 -24.56
N LYS A 224 -1.44 -7.21 -25.67
CA LYS A 224 -0.91 -8.42 -26.31
C LYS A 224 0.50 -8.19 -26.85
N HIS A 225 0.74 -7.07 -27.54
CA HIS A 225 2.07 -6.69 -28.00
C HIS A 225 3.06 -6.50 -26.87
N SER A 226 2.65 -5.83 -25.79
CA SER A 226 3.45 -5.67 -24.58
C SER A 226 3.76 -6.99 -23.87
N ALA A 227 2.83 -7.95 -23.87
CA ALA A 227 3.01 -9.26 -23.28
C ALA A 227 3.94 -10.15 -24.13
N SER A 228 3.84 -10.08 -25.47
CA SER A 228 4.64 -10.90 -26.39
C SER A 228 6.08 -10.40 -26.56
N SER A 229 6.32 -9.08 -26.46
CA SER A 229 7.64 -8.48 -26.65
C SER A 229 8.57 -8.58 -25.43
N ARG A 230 8.10 -9.10 -24.30
CA ARG A 230 8.86 -9.20 -23.05
C ARG A 230 9.82 -10.40 -23.05
N ASN A 231 10.94 -10.24 -23.73
CA ASN A 231 12.08 -11.16 -23.60
C ASN A 231 12.67 -11.00 -22.18
N LYS A 232 12.43 -11.99 -21.31
CA LYS A 232 12.75 -11.96 -19.87
C LYS A 232 14.21 -11.68 -19.53
N ARG A 233 15.14 -11.93 -20.48
CA ARG A 233 16.60 -11.82 -20.25
C ARG A 233 17.20 -10.41 -20.41
N GLY A 234 16.43 -9.42 -20.86
CA GLY A 234 16.90 -8.06 -21.10
C GLY A 234 16.30 -6.97 -20.21
N ALA A 235 15.33 -7.29 -19.33
CA ALA A 235 14.55 -6.29 -18.60
C ALA A 235 15.41 -5.39 -17.70
N TRP A 236 16.40 -5.93 -17.00
CA TRP A 236 17.33 -5.15 -16.17
C TRP A 236 18.26 -4.24 -17.01
N ARG A 237 18.72 -4.72 -18.17
CA ARG A 237 19.51 -3.91 -19.10
C ARG A 237 18.70 -2.77 -19.70
N LEU A 238 17.41 -2.96 -19.93
CA LEU A 238 16.51 -1.91 -20.44
C LEU A 238 16.35 -0.75 -19.44
N LEU A 239 16.34 -1.02 -18.13
CA LEU A 239 16.28 0.03 -17.10
C LEU A 239 17.47 1.01 -17.19
N PHE A 240 18.64 0.51 -17.56
CA PHE A 240 19.85 1.34 -17.73
C PHE A 240 20.04 1.84 -19.17
N SER A 241 19.06 1.61 -20.06
CA SER A 241 19.10 2.17 -21.42
C SER A 241 19.00 3.70 -21.38
N SER A 242 19.59 4.38 -22.38
CA SER A 242 19.65 5.85 -22.40
C SER A 242 18.25 6.50 -22.38
N LYS A 243 17.21 5.80 -22.88
CA LYS A 243 15.82 6.28 -22.88
C LYS A 243 15.14 6.21 -21.51
N LEU A 244 15.47 5.21 -20.69
CA LEU A 244 14.83 5.01 -19.36
C LEU A 244 15.69 5.56 -18.21
N ARG A 245 16.98 5.74 -18.45
CA ARG A 245 17.93 6.24 -17.44
C ARG A 245 17.50 7.57 -16.83
N THR A 246 17.08 8.52 -17.64
CA THR A 246 16.63 9.84 -17.17
C THR A 246 15.40 9.73 -16.26
N ILE A 247 14.42 8.92 -16.68
CA ILE A 247 13.20 8.69 -15.87
C ILE A 247 13.54 8.01 -14.55
N LEU A 248 14.47 7.03 -14.59
CA LEU A 248 14.94 6.35 -13.39
C LEU A 248 15.63 7.31 -12.42
N PHE A 249 16.54 8.17 -12.93
CA PHE A 249 17.21 9.18 -12.10
C PHE A 249 16.25 10.19 -11.50
N VAL A 250 15.30 10.71 -12.28
CA VAL A 250 14.27 11.63 -11.77
C VAL A 250 13.44 10.97 -10.67
N GLY A 251 13.01 9.73 -10.88
CA GLY A 251 12.25 8.98 -9.88
C GLY A 251 13.06 8.75 -8.59
N LEU A 252 14.31 8.32 -8.69
CA LEU A 252 15.19 8.13 -7.55
C LEU A 252 15.45 9.43 -6.80
N PHE A 253 15.69 10.53 -7.54
CA PHE A 253 15.94 11.84 -6.97
C PHE A 253 14.72 12.35 -6.18
N ILE A 254 13.53 12.30 -6.77
CA ILE A 254 12.28 12.70 -6.10
C ILE A 254 12.06 11.87 -4.83
N SER A 255 12.24 10.54 -4.92
CA SER A 255 12.08 9.64 -3.77
C SER A 255 13.10 9.93 -2.66
N ALA A 256 14.35 10.20 -3.01
CA ALA A 256 15.40 10.56 -2.06
C ALA A 256 15.07 11.90 -1.37
N PHE A 257 14.68 12.92 -2.15
CA PHE A 257 14.30 14.22 -1.60
C PHE A 257 13.10 14.11 -0.65
N GLN A 258 12.09 13.31 -0.99
CA GLN A 258 10.93 13.06 -0.12
C GLN A 258 11.38 12.52 1.25
N GLN A 259 12.36 11.62 1.30
CA GLN A 259 12.85 11.08 2.57
C GLN A 259 13.72 12.09 3.34
N ILE A 260 14.56 12.86 2.63
CA ILE A 260 15.44 13.89 3.24
C ILE A 260 14.63 15.02 3.89
N THR A 261 13.42 15.34 3.40
CA THR A 261 12.54 16.34 4.05
C THR A 261 12.15 15.99 5.48
N GLY A 262 12.36 14.75 5.92
CA GLY A 262 12.04 14.32 7.29
C GLY A 262 10.54 14.15 7.56
N ILE A 263 9.69 14.10 6.53
CA ILE A 263 8.22 13.98 6.68
C ILE A 263 7.84 12.79 7.57
N ASN A 264 8.55 11.66 7.43
CA ASN A 264 8.29 10.48 8.24
C ASN A 264 8.58 10.72 9.74
N THR A 265 9.63 11.50 10.07
CA THR A 265 9.93 11.87 11.44
C THR A 265 8.78 12.67 12.06
N ILE A 266 8.22 13.63 11.31
CA ILE A 266 7.05 14.38 11.77
C ILE A 266 5.87 13.44 11.99
N ILE A 267 5.56 12.54 11.05
CA ILE A 267 4.45 11.58 11.17
C ILE A 267 4.62 10.68 12.41
N TYR A 268 5.83 10.22 12.69
CA TYR A 268 6.08 9.28 13.79
C TYR A 268 6.11 9.94 15.17
N TYR A 269 6.49 11.21 15.26
CA TYR A 269 6.70 11.90 16.53
C TYR A 269 5.79 13.12 16.74
N ALA A 270 4.81 13.38 15.84
CA ALA A 270 3.92 14.53 15.93
C ALA A 270 3.28 14.71 17.32
N PRO A 271 2.66 13.71 17.98
CA PRO A 271 2.07 13.89 19.29
C PRO A 271 3.08 14.32 20.36
N ARG A 272 4.31 13.78 20.32
CA ARG A 272 5.39 14.16 21.24
C ARG A 272 5.90 15.57 20.99
N ILE A 273 6.02 15.95 19.71
CA ILE A 273 6.44 17.30 19.33
C ILE A 273 5.44 18.32 19.87
N PHE A 274 4.13 18.07 19.69
CA PHE A 274 3.09 18.95 20.21
C PHE A 274 3.02 18.97 21.73
N GLN A 275 3.22 17.84 22.42
CA GLN A 275 3.30 17.80 23.88
C GLN A 275 4.49 18.59 24.44
N GLY A 276 5.61 18.63 23.72
CA GLY A 276 6.79 19.39 24.12
C GLY A 276 6.72 20.88 23.79
N ALA A 277 5.79 21.28 22.92
CA ALA A 277 5.60 22.68 22.52
C ALA A 277 4.53 23.42 23.38
N GLY A 278 3.80 22.72 24.26
CA GLY A 278 2.75 23.26 25.14
C GLY A 278 1.39 22.72 24.73
#